data_7e07d8081d65154931b45200688a838c
#
_entry.id   7e07d8081d65154931b45200688a838c
#
_cell.length_a   1.000
_cell.length_b   1.000
_cell.length_c   1.000
_cell.angle_alpha   90.00
_cell.angle_beta   90.00
_cell.angle_gamma   90.00
#
_symmetry.space_group_name_H-M   'P 1'
#
loop_
_entity.id
_entity.type
_entity.pdbx_description
1 polymer ?
#
loop_
_entity_poly.entity_id
_entity_poly.type
_entity_poly.pdbx_seq_one_letter_code
_entity_poly.pdbx_strand_id
1 'polypeptide(L)'
;MMLIVWFLLPLRIVNNQSEMNMITFARRLLYCSMACCALALAGCDTVFDVHPYDVHIRGEKGMNAKNIALIEKATLDKDTIRLAFISDSHKYYNGLQDIIKDINRRDSIDFVVHCGDITDCGSTREYEWARDNIARLNKPYVVLLGNHDCLGTGNEVYERMFGDPDFSFIAGRVKFVCLNTNAIEYDYSRPVPNFDFMEQEMTSRADEFSRTVMCMHAAPYSEQFNNNVAKVFNYYVMRFPEPIFCLYGHGHHTEQHDIYGNGLMYYQVGSAQKHNYYIFTITPKGYSYEIIEV
;
A
#
# COMPACT_ATOMS: atom_id res chain seq x y z
N MET A 1 -34.22 -36.14 2.38
CA MET A 1 -35.53 -36.52 1.81
C MET A 1 -36.44 -37.19 2.87
N MET A 2 -36.45 -36.71 4.13
CA MET A 2 -37.26 -37.31 5.23
C MET A 2 -38.04 -36.26 6.08
N LEU A 3 -38.10 -35.01 5.68
CA LEU A 3 -38.77 -33.92 6.43
C LEU A 3 -40.09 -33.42 5.82
N ILE A 4 -40.50 -33.95 4.65
CA ILE A 4 -41.73 -33.49 3.95
C ILE A 4 -42.95 -34.41 4.22
N VAL A 5 -42.76 -35.56 4.84
CA VAL A 5 -43.86 -36.55 5.00
C VAL A 5 -44.78 -36.28 6.21
N TRP A 6 -44.42 -35.33 7.11
CA TRP A 6 -45.22 -35.06 8.32
C TRP A 6 -46.31 -34.00 8.15
N PHE A 7 -46.45 -33.40 6.97
CA PHE A 7 -47.43 -32.32 6.74
C PHE A 7 -48.80 -32.77 6.25
N LEU A 8 -49.00 -34.10 5.99
CA LEU A 8 -50.24 -34.67 5.43
C LEU A 8 -50.92 -35.72 6.32
N LEU A 9 -50.68 -35.70 7.63
CA LEU A 9 -51.49 -36.52 8.55
C LEU A 9 -52.85 -35.86 8.75
N PRO A 10 -53.99 -36.60 8.54
CA PRO A 10 -55.31 -36.05 8.71
C PRO A 10 -55.53 -35.62 10.14
N LEU A 11 -56.15 -34.45 10.31
CA LEU A 11 -56.58 -33.91 11.61
C LEU A 11 -57.40 -34.94 12.37
N ARG A 12 -56.74 -35.71 13.26
CA ARG A 12 -57.44 -36.44 14.29
C ARG A 12 -58.12 -35.41 15.18
N ILE A 13 -59.45 -35.52 15.34
CA ILE A 13 -60.22 -34.68 16.24
C ILE A 13 -59.66 -34.91 17.66
N VAL A 14 -58.86 -33.96 18.13
CA VAL A 14 -58.25 -33.99 19.45
C VAL A 14 -59.24 -33.36 20.41
N ASN A 15 -59.87 -34.21 21.24
CA ASN A 15 -60.94 -33.79 22.16
C ASN A 15 -60.40 -33.40 23.55
N ASN A 16 -59.09 -33.17 23.69
CA ASN A 16 -58.49 -32.81 24.97
C ASN A 16 -57.74 -31.46 24.89
N GLN A 17 -58.15 -30.51 25.70
CA GLN A 17 -57.64 -29.14 25.73
C GLN A 17 -56.12 -29.06 26.00
N SER A 18 -55.55 -30.01 26.72
CA SER A 18 -54.14 -30.13 27.01
C SER A 18 -53.31 -30.51 25.80
N GLU A 19 -53.81 -31.44 24.95
CA GLU A 19 -53.15 -31.84 23.72
C GLU A 19 -53.19 -30.76 22.65
N MET A 20 -54.32 -30.01 22.58
CA MET A 20 -54.43 -28.86 21.69
C MET A 20 -53.45 -27.74 22.08
N ASN A 21 -53.23 -27.49 23.35
CA ASN A 21 -52.27 -26.53 23.86
C ASN A 21 -50.83 -26.97 23.55
N MET A 22 -50.50 -28.26 23.68
CA MET A 22 -49.20 -28.80 23.35
C MET A 22 -48.90 -28.70 21.85
N ILE A 23 -49.86 -29.00 20.98
CA ILE A 23 -49.70 -28.89 19.51
C ILE A 23 -49.50 -27.42 19.12
N THR A 24 -50.23 -26.49 19.74
CA THR A 24 -50.10 -25.05 19.49
C THR A 24 -48.75 -24.53 19.95
N PHE A 25 -48.26 -24.98 21.09
CA PHE A 25 -46.93 -24.64 21.60
C PHE A 25 -45.82 -25.21 20.70
N ALA A 26 -45.90 -26.45 20.27
CA ALA A 26 -44.94 -27.07 19.36
C ALA A 26 -44.88 -26.36 17.98
N ARG A 27 -46.05 -25.96 17.44
CA ARG A 27 -46.11 -25.12 16.21
C ARG A 27 -45.44 -23.79 16.39
N ARG A 28 -45.69 -23.06 17.52
CA ARG A 28 -45.02 -21.77 17.81
C ARG A 28 -43.50 -21.94 17.90
N LEU A 29 -43.00 -22.99 18.57
CA LEU A 29 -41.59 -23.30 18.66
C LEU A 29 -40.99 -23.57 17.28
N LEU A 30 -41.69 -24.33 16.44
CA LEU A 30 -41.26 -24.62 15.08
C LEU A 30 -41.17 -23.36 14.20
N TYR A 31 -42.20 -22.48 14.29
CA TYR A 31 -42.16 -21.19 13.56
C TYR A 31 -41.07 -20.25 14.07
N CYS A 32 -40.83 -20.20 15.38
CA CYS A 32 -39.72 -19.43 15.94
C CYS A 32 -38.35 -19.97 15.48
N SER A 33 -38.19 -21.29 15.51
CA SER A 33 -36.92 -21.90 15.03
C SER A 33 -36.71 -21.69 13.53
N MET A 34 -37.74 -21.79 12.70
CA MET A 34 -37.68 -21.48 11.27
C MET A 34 -37.38 -20.02 11.01
N ALA A 35 -37.99 -19.10 11.77
CA ALA A 35 -37.68 -17.67 11.67
C ALA A 35 -36.24 -17.36 12.11
N CYS A 36 -35.75 -17.98 13.19
CA CYS A 36 -34.35 -17.83 13.63
C CYS A 36 -33.37 -18.40 12.58
N CYS A 37 -33.66 -19.56 11.98
CA CYS A 37 -32.86 -20.12 10.90
C CYS A 37 -32.88 -19.24 9.64
N ALA A 38 -34.04 -18.67 9.27
CA ALA A 38 -34.15 -17.74 8.14
C ALA A 38 -33.38 -16.46 8.38
N LEU A 39 -33.43 -15.90 9.61
CA LEU A 39 -32.65 -14.74 10.00
C LEU A 39 -31.14 -15.03 10.05
N ALA A 40 -30.75 -16.21 10.50
CA ALA A 40 -29.36 -16.66 10.49
C ALA A 40 -28.81 -16.84 9.05
N LEU A 41 -29.64 -17.35 8.14
CA LEU A 41 -29.26 -17.51 6.71
C LEU A 41 -29.25 -16.16 5.97
N ALA A 42 -30.13 -15.22 6.31
CA ALA A 42 -30.13 -13.87 5.75
C ALA A 42 -28.99 -12.98 6.28
N GLY A 43 -28.43 -13.31 7.45
CA GLY A 43 -27.30 -12.59 8.05
C GLY A 43 -25.92 -13.03 7.52
N CYS A 44 -25.84 -14.09 6.69
CA CYS A 44 -24.56 -14.62 6.25
C CYS A 44 -23.87 -13.79 5.13
N ASP A 45 -24.60 -12.98 4.38
CA ASP A 45 -24.01 -12.20 3.28
C ASP A 45 -23.06 -11.09 3.73
N THR A 46 -23.13 -10.66 5.00
CA THR A 46 -22.25 -9.60 5.53
C THR A 46 -21.13 -10.10 6.42
N VAL A 47 -21.17 -11.37 6.87
CA VAL A 47 -20.18 -11.95 7.78
C VAL A 47 -18.95 -12.47 7.02
N PHE A 48 -19.07 -12.77 5.73
CA PHE A 48 -18.01 -13.28 4.87
C PHE A 48 -17.68 -12.33 3.70
N ASP A 49 -17.82 -11.05 3.91
CA ASP A 49 -17.55 -10.01 2.89
C ASP A 49 -16.04 -9.76 2.66
N VAL A 50 -15.21 -10.74 2.93
CA VAL A 50 -13.78 -10.74 2.64
C VAL A 50 -13.48 -11.88 1.67
N HIS A 51 -13.72 -11.61 0.39
CA HIS A 51 -13.22 -12.49 -0.64
C HIS A 51 -11.75 -12.12 -0.92
N PRO A 52 -10.80 -13.08 -0.94
CA PRO A 52 -9.38 -12.78 -1.20
C PRO A 52 -9.11 -12.07 -2.53
N TYR A 53 -10.03 -12.20 -3.49
CA TYR A 53 -9.97 -11.56 -4.80
C TYR A 53 -10.94 -10.37 -4.94
N ASP A 54 -11.44 -9.84 -3.82
CA ASP A 54 -12.28 -8.64 -3.87
C ASP A 54 -11.42 -7.41 -4.14
N VAL A 55 -11.82 -6.60 -5.13
CA VAL A 55 -11.16 -5.36 -5.54
C VAL A 55 -12.05 -4.13 -5.31
N HIS A 56 -13.11 -4.27 -4.51
CA HIS A 56 -14.00 -3.18 -4.18
C HIS A 56 -13.45 -2.33 -3.03
N ILE A 57 -12.78 -1.24 -3.39
CA ILE A 57 -12.23 -0.29 -2.44
C ILE A 57 -13.32 0.65 -1.95
N ARG A 58 -13.47 0.75 -0.65
CA ARG A 58 -14.30 1.76 0.03
C ARG A 58 -13.46 3.01 0.31
N GLY A 59 -14.03 4.19 0.09
CA GLY A 59 -13.37 5.46 0.39
C GLY A 59 -12.52 6.02 -0.75
N GLU A 60 -11.44 6.71 -0.40
CA GLU A 60 -10.65 7.48 -1.36
C GLU A 60 -9.83 6.61 -2.33
N LYS A 61 -9.68 7.13 -3.56
CA LYS A 61 -8.94 6.54 -4.66
C LYS A 61 -8.07 7.58 -5.34
N GLY A 62 -7.06 7.12 -6.11
CA GLY A 62 -6.13 8.00 -6.80
C GLY A 62 -5.28 8.83 -5.85
N MET A 63 -4.86 8.22 -4.75
CA MET A 63 -4.22 8.90 -3.62
C MET A 63 -2.90 9.55 -4.02
N ASN A 64 -2.03 8.85 -4.80
CA ASN A 64 -0.75 9.41 -5.20
C ASN A 64 -0.94 10.67 -6.05
N ALA A 65 -1.83 10.65 -7.05
CA ALA A 65 -2.06 11.82 -7.89
C ALA A 65 -2.52 13.06 -7.10
N LYS A 66 -3.42 12.87 -6.12
CA LYS A 66 -3.87 13.96 -5.23
C LYS A 66 -2.73 14.51 -4.38
N ASN A 67 -1.94 13.63 -3.78
CA ASN A 67 -0.83 14.02 -2.92
C ASN A 67 0.33 14.64 -3.71
N ILE A 68 0.63 14.13 -4.90
CA ILE A 68 1.62 14.72 -5.82
C ILE A 68 1.28 16.18 -6.11
N ALA A 69 0.02 16.46 -6.45
CA ALA A 69 -0.39 17.86 -6.69
C ALA A 69 -0.18 18.77 -5.46
N LEU A 70 -0.37 18.23 -4.24
CA LEU A 70 -0.09 18.96 -3.01
C LEU A 70 1.41 19.14 -2.77
N ILE A 71 2.23 18.10 -3.01
CA ILE A 71 3.69 18.15 -2.88
C ILE A 71 4.27 19.21 -3.83
N GLU A 72 3.94 19.10 -5.12
CA GLU A 72 4.44 20.03 -6.14
C GLU A 72 4.06 21.47 -5.83
N LYS A 73 2.80 21.70 -5.44
CA LYS A 73 2.33 23.04 -5.03
C LYS A 73 3.06 23.56 -3.79
N ALA A 74 3.27 22.73 -2.78
CA ALA A 74 3.90 23.15 -1.51
C ALA A 74 5.41 23.40 -1.65
N THR A 75 6.04 22.83 -2.68
CA THR A 75 7.49 22.90 -2.88
C THR A 75 7.92 23.73 -4.09
N LEU A 76 6.99 24.31 -4.84
CA LEU A 76 7.23 25.01 -6.12
C LEU A 76 8.35 26.05 -6.05
N ASP A 77 8.37 26.86 -4.99
CA ASP A 77 9.32 27.95 -4.80
C ASP A 77 10.42 27.62 -3.76
N LYS A 78 10.61 26.33 -3.44
CA LYS A 78 11.57 25.90 -2.44
C LYS A 78 12.90 25.48 -3.06
N ASP A 79 13.99 26.09 -2.62
CA ASP A 79 15.35 25.65 -2.91
C ASP A 79 15.81 24.49 -2.01
N THR A 80 15.21 24.37 -0.84
CA THR A 80 15.48 23.31 0.13
C THR A 80 14.19 22.54 0.39
N ILE A 81 14.24 21.24 0.21
CA ILE A 81 13.13 20.32 0.50
C ILE A 81 13.53 19.32 1.57
N ARG A 82 12.59 18.97 2.43
CA ARG A 82 12.77 17.94 3.46
C ARG A 82 11.70 16.88 3.33
N LEU A 83 12.11 15.63 3.20
CA LEU A 83 11.20 14.51 3.14
C LEU A 83 11.45 13.52 4.26
N ALA A 84 10.40 12.90 4.77
CA ALA A 84 10.50 11.71 5.58
C ALA A 84 10.41 10.48 4.66
N PHE A 85 11.24 9.47 4.94
CA PHE A 85 11.28 8.23 4.19
C PHE A 85 10.99 7.05 5.12
N ILE A 86 9.92 6.31 4.81
CA ILE A 86 9.41 5.15 5.52
C ILE A 86 9.15 4.00 4.54
N SER A 87 9.06 2.77 5.02
CA SER A 87 8.71 1.58 4.22
C SER A 87 8.21 0.45 5.11
N ASP A 88 7.76 -0.63 4.50
CA ASP A 88 7.51 -1.93 5.13
C ASP A 88 6.65 -1.82 6.39
N SER A 89 5.51 -1.15 6.25
CA SER A 89 4.60 -0.95 7.38
C SER A 89 3.77 -2.19 7.71
N HIS A 90 3.43 -3.02 6.72
CA HIS A 90 2.71 -4.27 6.92
C HIS A 90 1.58 -4.15 7.98
N LYS A 91 1.47 -5.14 8.86
CA LYS A 91 0.59 -5.14 10.05
C LYS A 91 1.16 -4.38 11.25
N TYR A 92 2.32 -3.77 11.14
CA TYR A 92 2.99 -3.08 12.27
C TYR A 92 2.38 -1.69 12.51
N TYR A 93 1.04 -1.62 12.60
CA TYR A 93 0.31 -0.35 12.70
C TYR A 93 0.68 0.49 13.92
N ASN A 94 1.07 -0.13 15.04
CA ASN A 94 1.52 0.62 16.22
C ASN A 94 2.82 1.38 15.92
N GLY A 95 3.81 0.71 15.34
CA GLY A 95 5.07 1.36 14.93
C GLY A 95 4.85 2.44 13.89
N LEU A 96 4.02 2.17 12.87
CA LEU A 96 3.64 3.16 11.88
C LEU A 96 2.97 4.39 12.51
N GLN A 97 2.06 4.18 13.47
CA GLN A 97 1.40 5.30 14.17
C GLN A 97 2.36 6.13 15.00
N ASP A 98 3.36 5.52 15.64
CA ASP A 98 4.36 6.25 16.41
C ASP A 98 5.26 7.08 15.48
N ILE A 99 5.69 6.50 14.35
CA ILE A 99 6.42 7.21 13.28
C ILE A 99 5.57 8.39 12.77
N ILE A 100 4.30 8.17 12.43
CA ILE A 100 3.38 9.22 11.96
C ILE A 100 3.21 10.34 12.99
N LYS A 101 3.06 10.02 14.26
CA LYS A 101 2.96 11.02 15.34
C LYS A 101 4.22 11.88 15.41
N ASP A 102 5.41 11.27 15.28
CA ASP A 102 6.66 12.03 15.30
C ASP A 102 6.81 12.91 14.05
N ILE A 103 6.54 12.36 12.85
CA ILE A 103 6.54 13.13 11.60
C ILE A 103 5.60 14.32 11.69
N ASN A 104 4.39 14.14 12.22
CA ASN A 104 3.38 15.19 12.35
C ASN A 104 3.79 16.33 13.29
N ARG A 105 4.69 16.09 14.25
CA ARG A 105 5.26 17.12 15.15
C ARG A 105 6.36 17.96 14.50
N ARG A 106 6.87 17.53 13.34
CA ARG A 106 7.99 18.18 12.65
C ARG A 106 7.49 19.03 11.50
N ASP A 107 7.25 20.31 11.78
CA ASP A 107 6.72 21.25 10.78
C ASP A 107 7.62 21.42 9.55
N SER A 108 8.91 21.14 9.70
CA SER A 108 9.89 21.29 8.64
C SER A 108 9.87 20.18 7.57
N ILE A 109 9.10 19.09 7.74
CA ILE A 109 8.94 18.04 6.74
C ILE A 109 7.91 18.51 5.71
N ASP A 110 8.26 18.46 4.44
CA ASP A 110 7.41 18.88 3.33
C ASP A 110 6.47 17.76 2.88
N PHE A 111 6.97 16.53 2.81
CA PHE A 111 6.21 15.34 2.38
C PHE A 111 6.83 14.05 2.88
N VAL A 112 6.13 12.94 2.64
CA VAL A 112 6.56 11.59 3.03
C VAL A 112 6.60 10.69 1.80
N VAL A 113 7.64 9.85 1.70
CA VAL A 113 7.74 8.76 0.73
C VAL A 113 7.67 7.43 1.47
N HIS A 114 6.69 6.60 1.12
CA HIS A 114 6.56 5.22 1.60
C HIS A 114 6.92 4.26 0.48
N CYS A 115 8.02 3.51 0.63
CA CYS A 115 8.57 2.64 -0.41
C CYS A 115 7.97 1.23 -0.45
N GLY A 116 6.66 1.09 -0.20
CA GLY A 116 5.93 -0.16 -0.42
C GLY A 116 5.85 -1.08 0.79
N ASP A 117 5.24 -2.25 0.58
CA ASP A 117 4.89 -3.23 1.61
C ASP A 117 4.03 -2.62 2.72
N ILE A 118 2.89 -2.03 2.30
CA ILE A 118 1.89 -1.50 3.22
C ILE A 118 0.94 -2.58 3.72
N THR A 119 0.91 -3.75 3.06
CA THR A 119 0.07 -4.92 3.39
C THR A 119 0.92 -6.16 3.64
N ASP A 120 0.35 -7.20 4.28
CA ASP A 120 1.00 -8.51 4.39
C ASP A 120 0.63 -9.44 3.23
N CYS A 121 -0.61 -9.36 2.72
CA CYS A 121 -1.17 -10.31 1.76
C CYS A 121 -1.88 -9.65 0.56
N GLY A 122 -1.78 -8.35 0.38
CA GLY A 122 -2.37 -7.63 -0.76
C GLY A 122 -3.90 -7.60 -0.79
N SER A 123 -4.59 -7.98 0.29
CA SER A 123 -6.04 -7.98 0.31
C SER A 123 -6.62 -6.55 0.37
N THR A 124 -7.78 -6.34 -0.27
CA THR A 124 -8.48 -5.04 -0.25
C THR A 124 -8.66 -4.49 1.16
N ARG A 125 -8.93 -5.38 2.12
CA ARG A 125 -9.14 -4.97 3.52
C ARG A 125 -7.87 -4.46 4.18
N GLU A 126 -6.73 -5.11 3.93
CA GLU A 126 -5.43 -4.65 4.43
C GLU A 126 -5.06 -3.30 3.80
N TYR A 127 -5.29 -3.14 2.51
CA TYR A 127 -5.10 -1.86 1.82
C TYR A 127 -5.95 -0.73 2.44
N GLU A 128 -7.22 -1.00 2.75
CA GLU A 128 -8.08 -0.02 3.43
C GLU A 128 -7.54 0.35 4.81
N TRP A 129 -7.09 -0.63 5.61
CA TRP A 129 -6.49 -0.37 6.92
C TRP A 129 -5.17 0.39 6.82
N ALA A 130 -4.30 0.02 5.90
CA ALA A 130 -3.03 0.72 5.66
C ALA A 130 -3.28 2.17 5.24
N ARG A 131 -4.15 2.40 4.25
CA ARG A 131 -4.58 3.74 3.83
C ARG A 131 -5.08 4.57 5.02
N ASP A 132 -5.99 4.03 5.81
CA ASP A 132 -6.61 4.75 6.93
C ASP A 132 -5.59 5.08 8.03
N ASN A 133 -4.53 4.29 8.17
CA ASN A 133 -3.42 4.60 9.07
C ASN A 133 -2.50 5.67 8.46
N ILE A 134 -2.08 5.53 7.21
CA ILE A 134 -1.19 6.49 6.53
C ILE A 134 -1.88 7.85 6.38
N ALA A 135 -3.18 7.87 6.14
CA ALA A 135 -3.97 9.12 6.03
C ALA A 135 -4.01 9.96 7.33
N ARG A 136 -3.47 9.47 8.45
CA ARG A 136 -3.26 10.26 9.67
C ARG A 136 -2.05 11.19 9.57
N LEU A 137 -1.24 11.10 8.54
CA LEU A 137 -0.23 12.09 8.23
C LEU A 137 -0.90 13.43 7.95
N ASN A 138 -0.39 14.49 8.56
CA ASN A 138 -0.77 15.88 8.25
C ASN A 138 0.07 16.50 7.13
N LYS A 139 0.92 15.70 6.52
CA LYS A 139 1.79 16.03 5.38
C LYS A 139 1.32 15.25 4.15
N PRO A 140 1.46 15.79 2.93
CA PRO A 140 1.22 15.01 1.74
C PRO A 140 2.24 13.86 1.63
N TYR A 141 1.83 12.76 1.00
CA TYR A 141 2.64 11.55 0.91
C TYR A 141 2.42 10.81 -0.40
N VAL A 142 3.40 10.01 -0.79
CA VAL A 142 3.26 9.03 -1.86
C VAL A 142 3.58 7.63 -1.34
N VAL A 143 2.94 6.63 -1.92
CA VAL A 143 3.11 5.22 -1.56
C VAL A 143 3.49 4.46 -2.82
N LEU A 144 4.62 3.76 -2.80
CA LEU A 144 5.06 2.85 -3.84
C LEU A 144 4.44 1.46 -3.62
N LEU A 145 4.49 0.63 -4.64
CA LEU A 145 4.06 -0.77 -4.59
C LEU A 145 5.20 -1.64 -4.07
N GLY A 146 4.95 -2.44 -3.02
CA GLY A 146 5.86 -3.47 -2.54
C GLY A 146 5.46 -4.87 -3.02
N ASN A 147 6.29 -5.89 -2.78
CA ASN A 147 6.01 -7.24 -3.26
C ASN A 147 4.86 -7.92 -2.49
N HIS A 148 4.73 -7.69 -1.19
CA HIS A 148 3.57 -8.15 -0.43
C HIS A 148 2.26 -7.50 -0.88
N ASP A 149 2.35 -6.28 -1.38
CA ASP A 149 1.21 -5.54 -1.93
C ASP A 149 0.70 -6.15 -3.25
N CYS A 150 1.53 -6.92 -3.95
CA CYS A 150 1.18 -7.58 -5.21
C CYS A 150 0.38 -8.87 -5.03
N LEU A 151 0.36 -9.47 -3.85
CA LEU A 151 -0.22 -10.79 -3.62
C LEU A 151 -1.72 -10.83 -3.92
N GLY A 152 -2.19 -11.96 -4.44
CA GLY A 152 -3.60 -12.13 -4.83
C GLY A 152 -4.03 -11.17 -5.94
N THR A 153 -4.95 -10.28 -5.63
CA THR A 153 -5.40 -9.17 -6.52
C THR A 153 -4.84 -7.82 -6.08
N GLY A 154 -3.81 -7.81 -5.25
CA GLY A 154 -3.25 -6.61 -4.65
C GLY A 154 -2.77 -5.58 -5.67
N ASN A 155 -2.23 -6.01 -6.82
CA ASN A 155 -1.89 -5.12 -7.93
C ASN A 155 -3.08 -4.26 -8.39
N GLU A 156 -4.25 -4.88 -8.60
CA GLU A 156 -5.44 -4.16 -9.02
C GLU A 156 -5.95 -3.23 -7.92
N VAL A 157 -5.85 -3.65 -6.66
CA VAL A 157 -6.24 -2.83 -5.50
C VAL A 157 -5.33 -1.62 -5.40
N TYR A 158 -4.01 -1.82 -5.51
CA TYR A 158 -3.04 -0.72 -5.51
C TYR A 158 -3.33 0.28 -6.63
N GLU A 159 -3.46 -0.18 -7.89
CA GLU A 159 -3.71 0.69 -9.04
C GLU A 159 -4.99 1.52 -8.86
N ARG A 160 -6.05 0.94 -8.28
CA ARG A 160 -7.29 1.66 -7.99
C ARG A 160 -7.17 2.65 -6.84
N MET A 161 -6.40 2.31 -5.79
CA MET A 161 -6.27 3.13 -4.60
C MET A 161 -5.23 4.23 -4.75
N PHE A 162 -4.05 3.90 -5.27
CA PHE A 162 -2.91 4.80 -5.35
C PHE A 162 -2.64 5.31 -6.77
N GLY A 163 -2.89 4.52 -7.79
CA GLY A 163 -2.62 4.85 -9.20
C GLY A 163 -1.59 3.92 -9.83
N ASP A 164 -0.96 4.37 -10.91
CA ASP A 164 0.08 3.63 -11.62
C ASP A 164 1.24 3.29 -10.67
N PRO A 165 1.79 2.06 -10.69
CA PRO A 165 2.94 1.69 -9.88
C PRO A 165 4.26 2.37 -10.30
N ASP A 166 4.35 2.81 -11.57
CA ASP A 166 5.42 3.65 -12.06
C ASP A 166 4.92 5.08 -12.20
N PHE A 167 5.48 6.01 -11.44
CA PHE A 167 5.07 7.41 -11.47
C PHE A 167 6.23 8.35 -11.13
N SER A 168 6.09 9.62 -11.46
CA SER A 168 7.06 10.64 -11.08
C SER A 168 6.38 11.91 -10.56
N PHE A 169 7.13 12.71 -9.82
CA PHE A 169 6.72 14.05 -9.40
C PHE A 169 7.94 14.94 -9.18
N ILE A 170 7.73 16.25 -9.11
CA ILE A 170 8.79 17.23 -8.88
C ILE A 170 8.53 17.95 -7.56
N ALA A 171 9.52 17.92 -6.67
CA ALA A 171 9.53 18.70 -5.44
C ALA A 171 10.68 19.71 -5.49
N GLY A 172 10.35 21.00 -5.48
CA GLY A 172 11.33 22.05 -5.77
C GLY A 172 11.93 21.87 -7.16
N ARG A 173 13.25 21.62 -7.23
CA ARG A 173 13.98 21.35 -8.48
C ARG A 173 14.48 19.90 -8.57
N VAL A 174 13.86 18.98 -7.82
CA VAL A 174 14.23 17.57 -7.75
C VAL A 174 13.10 16.71 -8.28
N LYS A 175 13.36 15.88 -9.27
CA LYS A 175 12.43 14.89 -9.78
C LYS A 175 12.58 13.59 -8.98
N PHE A 176 11.48 13.10 -8.46
CA PHE A 176 11.36 11.79 -7.84
C PHE A 176 10.77 10.82 -8.86
N VAL A 177 11.52 9.79 -9.21
CA VAL A 177 11.10 8.72 -10.13
C VAL A 177 10.83 7.47 -9.31
N CYS A 178 9.57 7.12 -9.18
CA CYS A 178 9.09 5.99 -8.41
C CYS A 178 8.83 4.81 -9.34
N LEU A 179 9.47 3.69 -9.09
CA LEU A 179 9.51 2.54 -9.98
C LEU A 179 9.01 1.27 -9.28
N ASN A 180 8.19 0.52 -9.97
CA ASN A 180 7.93 -0.87 -9.60
C ASN A 180 9.17 -1.71 -9.94
N THR A 181 9.71 -2.38 -8.93
CA THR A 181 10.88 -3.26 -9.07
C THR A 181 10.62 -4.68 -8.59
N ASN A 182 9.37 -5.03 -8.29
CA ASN A 182 8.94 -6.33 -7.76
C ASN A 182 8.82 -7.37 -8.88
N ALA A 183 9.94 -7.72 -9.51
CA ALA A 183 9.94 -8.50 -10.75
C ALA A 183 9.44 -9.95 -10.60
N ILE A 184 9.57 -10.56 -9.41
CA ILE A 184 9.08 -11.92 -9.16
C ILE A 184 7.54 -11.98 -9.19
N GLU A 185 6.87 -10.88 -8.84
CA GLU A 185 5.42 -10.79 -8.78
C GLU A 185 4.75 -10.61 -10.16
N TYR A 186 5.55 -10.47 -11.20
CA TYR A 186 5.08 -10.28 -12.57
C TYR A 186 5.65 -11.35 -13.50
N ASP A 187 4.84 -11.76 -14.46
CA ASP A 187 5.29 -12.58 -15.58
C ASP A 187 5.92 -11.71 -16.69
N TYR A 188 6.25 -12.33 -17.83
CA TYR A 188 6.87 -11.65 -18.97
C TYR A 188 5.96 -10.62 -19.65
N SER A 189 4.68 -10.52 -19.24
CA SER A 189 3.71 -9.62 -19.88
C SER A 189 3.88 -8.16 -19.48
N ARG A 190 4.56 -7.90 -18.37
CA ARG A 190 4.84 -6.54 -17.87
C ARG A 190 6.35 -6.32 -17.68
N PRO A 191 6.90 -5.22 -18.20
CA PRO A 191 8.30 -4.85 -17.98
C PRO A 191 8.49 -4.37 -16.53
N VAL A 192 9.30 -5.09 -15.73
CA VAL A 192 9.68 -4.70 -14.37
C VAL A 192 11.18 -4.89 -14.20
N PRO A 193 11.95 -3.81 -13.98
CA PRO A 193 11.56 -2.40 -14.04
C PRO A 193 11.18 -1.93 -15.46
N ASN A 194 10.36 -0.88 -15.55
CA ASN A 194 9.86 -0.32 -16.81
C ASN A 194 10.85 0.68 -17.40
N PHE A 195 11.67 0.23 -18.36
CA PHE A 195 12.68 1.07 -19.03
C PHE A 195 12.07 2.10 -19.96
N ASP A 196 10.94 1.83 -20.61
CA ASP A 196 10.26 2.80 -21.47
C ASP A 196 9.76 4.00 -20.64
N PHE A 197 9.21 3.74 -19.45
CA PHE A 197 8.87 4.80 -18.51
C PHE A 197 10.11 5.58 -18.07
N MET A 198 11.23 4.91 -17.75
CA MET A 198 12.47 5.59 -17.40
C MET A 198 12.97 6.48 -18.52
N GLU A 199 12.96 6.03 -19.78
CA GLU A 199 13.35 6.84 -20.94
C GLU A 199 12.48 8.08 -21.11
N GLN A 200 11.18 7.92 -21.00
CA GLN A 200 10.23 9.04 -21.05
C GLN A 200 10.50 10.06 -19.95
N GLU A 201 10.73 9.58 -18.72
CA GLU A 201 10.91 10.45 -17.56
C GLU A 201 12.26 11.22 -17.52
N MET A 202 13.28 10.75 -18.24
CA MET A 202 14.54 11.50 -18.39
C MET A 202 14.34 12.88 -19.01
N THR A 203 13.34 13.02 -19.89
CA THR A 203 13.11 14.25 -20.65
C THR A 203 11.76 14.91 -20.34
N SER A 204 10.83 14.19 -19.76
CA SER A 204 9.52 14.73 -19.35
C SER A 204 9.71 15.85 -18.34
N ARG A 205 9.15 17.03 -18.61
CA ARG A 205 9.25 18.23 -17.74
C ARG A 205 10.71 18.65 -17.47
N ALA A 206 11.62 18.51 -18.43
CA ALA A 206 13.06 18.71 -18.27
C ALA A 206 13.45 20.13 -17.77
N ASP A 207 12.65 21.14 -18.06
CA ASP A 207 12.89 22.53 -17.63
C ASP A 207 12.57 22.76 -16.14
N GLU A 208 11.82 21.82 -15.50
CA GLU A 208 11.32 21.98 -14.14
C GLU A 208 12.27 21.40 -13.08
N PHE A 209 13.19 20.53 -13.45
CA PHE A 209 14.11 19.89 -12.52
C PHE A 209 15.56 19.88 -13.02
N SER A 210 16.49 19.71 -12.11
CA SER A 210 17.93 19.61 -12.41
C SER A 210 18.57 18.40 -11.74
N ARG A 211 17.87 17.73 -10.82
CA ARG A 211 18.36 16.57 -10.06
C ARG A 211 17.29 15.51 -9.93
N THR A 212 17.74 14.27 -9.67
CA THR A 212 16.84 13.11 -9.62
C THR A 212 17.08 12.27 -8.39
N VAL A 213 16.00 11.80 -7.78
CA VAL A 213 15.96 10.75 -6.75
C VAL A 213 15.19 9.57 -7.31
N MET A 214 15.77 8.36 -7.22
CA MET A 214 15.07 7.13 -7.56
C MET A 214 14.43 6.53 -6.31
N CYS A 215 13.16 6.14 -6.40
CA CYS A 215 12.45 5.46 -5.34
C CYS A 215 11.96 4.11 -5.85
N MET A 216 12.18 3.06 -5.08
CA MET A 216 11.78 1.69 -5.43
C MET A 216 11.47 0.89 -4.18
N HIS A 217 10.83 -0.27 -4.31
CA HIS A 217 10.69 -1.15 -3.16
C HIS A 217 11.90 -2.07 -3.03
N ALA A 218 12.23 -2.83 -4.06
CA ALA A 218 13.34 -3.77 -4.10
C ALA A 218 14.53 -3.17 -4.84
N ALA A 219 15.70 -3.11 -4.20
CA ALA A 219 16.92 -2.61 -4.82
C ALA A 219 17.55 -3.65 -5.77
N PRO A 220 18.40 -3.22 -6.75
CA PRO A 220 19.20 -4.13 -7.52
C PRO A 220 20.00 -5.10 -6.65
N TYR A 221 20.07 -6.34 -7.09
CA TYR A 221 20.70 -7.49 -6.42
C TYR A 221 19.93 -8.05 -5.22
N SER A 222 18.75 -7.51 -4.87
CA SER A 222 17.81 -8.24 -4.01
C SER A 222 17.15 -9.40 -4.76
N GLU A 223 16.47 -10.30 -4.05
CA GLU A 223 15.78 -11.44 -4.66
C GLU A 223 14.55 -11.01 -5.48
N GLN A 224 13.90 -9.92 -5.12
CA GLN A 224 12.72 -9.41 -5.82
C GLN A 224 13.06 -8.68 -7.13
N PHE A 225 14.28 -8.16 -7.24
CA PHE A 225 14.70 -7.41 -8.41
C PHE A 225 15.04 -8.33 -9.61
N ASN A 226 14.76 -7.90 -10.84
CA ASN A 226 15.24 -8.61 -12.03
C ASN A 226 16.75 -8.41 -12.20
N ASN A 227 17.54 -9.27 -11.57
CA ASN A 227 18.99 -9.12 -11.54
C ASN A 227 19.69 -9.35 -12.91
N ASN A 228 18.96 -9.91 -13.90
CA ASN A 228 19.49 -10.00 -15.28
C ASN A 228 19.65 -8.61 -15.92
N VAL A 229 18.88 -7.62 -15.47
CA VAL A 229 18.93 -6.25 -15.99
C VAL A 229 19.54 -5.24 -15.01
N ALA A 230 20.08 -5.68 -13.86
CA ALA A 230 20.58 -4.78 -12.82
C ALA A 230 21.63 -3.78 -13.36
N LYS A 231 22.53 -4.21 -14.24
CA LYS A 231 23.53 -3.32 -14.87
C LYS A 231 22.91 -2.35 -15.87
N VAL A 232 21.87 -2.78 -16.60
CA VAL A 232 21.12 -1.94 -17.51
C VAL A 232 20.34 -0.90 -16.73
N PHE A 233 19.74 -1.30 -15.61
CA PHE A 233 19.06 -0.39 -14.71
C PHE A 233 19.99 0.74 -14.22
N ASN A 234 21.19 0.40 -13.75
CA ASN A 234 22.17 1.40 -13.35
C ASN A 234 22.56 2.34 -14.50
N TYR A 235 22.74 1.78 -15.71
CA TYR A 235 23.02 2.60 -16.89
C TYR A 235 21.91 3.63 -17.15
N TYR A 236 20.64 3.26 -17.00
CA TYR A 236 19.51 4.17 -17.15
C TYR A 236 19.47 5.21 -16.02
N VAL A 237 19.64 4.78 -14.77
CA VAL A 237 19.66 5.68 -13.59
C VAL A 237 20.72 6.77 -13.78
N MET A 238 21.93 6.41 -14.20
CA MET A 238 23.05 7.35 -14.38
C MET A 238 22.87 8.31 -15.56
N ARG A 239 21.87 8.14 -16.40
CA ARG A 239 21.51 9.06 -17.51
C ARG A 239 20.50 10.14 -17.13
N PHE A 240 19.85 10.00 -15.98
CA PHE A 240 19.01 11.08 -15.47
C PHE A 240 19.83 12.32 -15.10
N PRO A 241 19.23 13.52 -15.14
CA PRO A 241 19.90 14.71 -14.65
C PRO A 241 20.30 14.55 -13.18
N GLU A 242 21.61 14.61 -12.91
CA GLU A 242 22.23 14.56 -11.57
C GLU A 242 21.52 13.62 -10.58
N PRO A 243 21.60 12.29 -10.74
CA PRO A 243 21.04 11.36 -9.76
C PRO A 243 21.79 11.51 -8.44
N ILE A 244 21.07 11.84 -7.35
CA ILE A 244 21.70 12.19 -6.07
C ILE A 244 21.69 11.06 -5.05
N PHE A 245 20.64 10.23 -5.03
CA PHE A 245 20.55 9.00 -4.25
C PHE A 245 19.33 8.18 -4.67
N CYS A 246 19.26 6.95 -4.15
CA CYS A 246 18.12 6.05 -4.30
C CYS A 246 17.52 5.70 -2.94
N LEU A 247 16.19 5.54 -2.86
CA LEU A 247 15.45 5.09 -1.68
C LEU A 247 14.82 3.73 -1.95
N TYR A 248 14.93 2.80 -0.98
CA TYR A 248 14.32 1.48 -1.12
C TYR A 248 13.93 0.88 0.24
N GLY A 249 13.03 -0.11 0.23
CA GLY A 249 12.55 -0.86 1.39
C GLY A 249 12.99 -2.32 1.38
N HIS A 250 12.03 -3.24 1.61
CA HIS A 250 12.13 -4.68 1.43
C HIS A 250 12.99 -5.44 2.45
N GLY A 251 14.19 -4.96 2.79
CA GLY A 251 15.11 -5.67 3.68
C GLY A 251 14.80 -5.56 5.17
N HIS A 252 13.84 -4.76 5.59
CA HIS A 252 13.39 -4.56 6.98
C HIS A 252 14.49 -4.08 7.97
N HIS A 253 15.61 -3.60 7.48
CA HIS A 253 16.69 -3.02 8.30
C HIS A 253 17.19 -1.72 7.68
N THR A 254 17.81 -0.90 8.50
CA THR A 254 18.33 0.40 8.06
C THR A 254 19.76 0.24 7.60
N GLU A 255 20.03 0.55 6.33
CA GLU A 255 21.38 0.46 5.75
C GLU A 255 21.57 1.45 4.61
N GLN A 256 22.81 1.57 4.14
CA GLN A 256 23.19 2.41 3.03
C GLN A 256 24.36 1.81 2.27
N HIS A 257 24.25 1.74 0.95
CA HIS A 257 25.26 1.13 0.10
C HIS A 257 25.49 1.92 -1.19
N ASP A 258 26.74 1.98 -1.63
CA ASP A 258 27.07 2.28 -3.02
C ASP A 258 27.11 0.93 -3.79
N ILE A 259 25.93 0.50 -4.25
CA ILE A 259 25.72 -0.84 -4.85
C ILE A 259 26.65 -1.09 -6.06
N TYR A 260 26.96 -0.05 -6.81
CA TYR A 260 27.74 -0.16 -8.06
C TYR A 260 29.15 0.42 -7.96
N GLY A 261 29.56 0.98 -6.83
CA GLY A 261 30.86 1.62 -6.65
C GLY A 261 31.07 2.87 -7.51
N ASN A 262 29.97 3.57 -7.83
CA ASN A 262 29.99 4.73 -8.72
C ASN A 262 29.65 6.06 -8.02
N GLY A 263 29.53 6.03 -6.69
CA GLY A 263 29.24 7.18 -5.84
C GLY A 263 27.76 7.43 -5.61
N LEU A 264 26.85 6.72 -6.27
CA LEU A 264 25.41 6.84 -6.06
C LEU A 264 24.98 5.95 -4.87
N MET A 265 24.53 6.60 -3.79
CA MET A 265 24.12 5.90 -2.59
C MET A 265 22.68 5.40 -2.67
N TYR A 266 22.47 4.20 -2.19
CA TYR A 266 21.17 3.55 -2.01
C TYR A 266 20.88 3.46 -0.51
N TYR A 267 19.74 3.99 -0.08
CA TYR A 267 19.31 4.04 1.32
C TYR A 267 18.11 3.12 1.54
N GLN A 268 18.25 2.18 2.45
CA GLN A 268 17.19 1.31 2.93
C GLN A 268 16.73 1.77 4.30
N VAL A 269 15.43 1.81 4.53
CA VAL A 269 14.84 2.05 5.84
C VAL A 269 14.34 0.74 6.45
N GLY A 270 14.38 0.63 7.77
CA GLY A 270 13.79 -0.48 8.50
C GLY A 270 12.27 -0.51 8.38
N SER A 271 11.68 -1.69 8.64
CA SER A 271 10.22 -1.79 8.72
C SER A 271 9.65 -0.94 9.86
N ALA A 272 8.38 -0.60 9.79
CA ALA A 272 7.71 0.17 10.85
C ALA A 272 7.80 -0.49 12.24
N GLN A 273 8.04 -1.81 12.32
CA GLN A 273 8.31 -2.53 13.56
C GLN A 273 9.56 -2.03 14.29
N LYS A 274 10.52 -1.45 13.55
CA LYS A 274 11.77 -0.93 14.10
C LYS A 274 11.63 0.47 14.69
N HIS A 275 10.49 1.12 14.52
CA HIS A 275 10.22 2.48 15.00
C HIS A 275 11.27 3.49 14.53
N ASN A 276 11.78 3.35 13.30
CA ASN A 276 12.75 4.27 12.74
C ASN A 276 12.38 4.73 11.33
N TYR A 277 12.92 5.87 10.93
CA TYR A 277 12.74 6.42 9.61
C TYR A 277 13.85 7.42 9.27
N TYR A 278 14.03 7.75 8.00
CA TYR A 278 14.95 8.80 7.59
C TYR A 278 14.24 10.14 7.41
N ILE A 279 14.97 11.22 7.68
CA ILE A 279 14.67 12.55 7.16
C ILE A 279 15.79 12.95 6.23
N PHE A 280 15.48 13.20 4.96
CA PHE A 280 16.42 13.78 4.01
C PHE A 280 16.18 15.27 3.87
N THR A 281 17.26 16.05 3.82
CA THR A 281 17.25 17.47 3.50
C THR A 281 18.07 17.66 2.23
N ILE A 282 17.40 18.08 1.15
CA ILE A 282 18.02 18.33 -0.16
C ILE A 282 18.11 19.84 -0.36
N THR A 283 19.32 20.33 -0.63
CA THR A 283 19.63 21.74 -0.85
C THR A 283 20.29 21.93 -2.22
N PRO A 284 20.43 23.14 -2.76
CA PRO A 284 21.17 23.35 -4.00
C PRO A 284 22.61 22.86 -4.00
N LYS A 285 23.21 22.67 -2.81
CA LYS A 285 24.62 22.25 -2.66
C LYS A 285 24.82 20.76 -2.45
N GLY A 286 23.74 19.99 -2.29
CA GLY A 286 23.79 18.55 -2.01
C GLY A 286 22.67 18.12 -1.07
N TYR A 287 22.85 17.02 -0.37
CA TYR A 287 21.87 16.52 0.59
C TYR A 287 22.53 16.08 1.90
N SER A 288 21.73 16.00 2.94
CA SER A 288 22.04 15.37 4.22
C SER A 288 20.87 14.51 4.66
N TYR A 289 21.12 13.61 5.59
CA TYR A 289 20.07 12.78 6.18
C TYR A 289 20.25 12.63 7.68
N GLU A 290 19.17 12.31 8.34
CA GLU A 290 19.07 11.95 9.75
C GLU A 290 18.30 10.62 9.86
N ILE A 291 18.74 9.72 10.74
CA ILE A 291 17.96 8.53 11.12
C ILE A 291 17.29 8.88 12.45
N ILE A 292 15.96 8.75 12.45
CA ILE A 292 15.14 9.04 13.62
C ILE A 292 14.67 7.71 14.22
N GLU A 293 14.83 7.55 15.52
CA GLU A 293 14.26 6.47 16.32
C GLU A 293 13.15 7.06 17.21
N VAL A 294 11.96 6.35 17.25
CA VAL A 294 10.72 6.87 17.89
C VAL A 294 10.32 5.99 19.07
#